data_74d58e3e110a0d8d487f3a4e404ef4b1
#
_entry.id   74d58e3e110a0d8d487f3a4e404ef4b1
#
_cell.length_a   1.000
_cell.length_b   1.000
_cell.length_c   1.000
_cell.angle_alpha   90.00
_cell.angle_beta   90.00
_cell.angle_gamma   90.00
#
_symmetry.space_group_name_H-M   'P 1'
#
loop_
_entity.id
_entity.type
_entity.pdbx_description
1 polymer ?
#
loop_
_entity_poly.entity_id
_entity_poly.type
_entity_poly.pdbx_seq_one_letter_code
_entity_poly.pdbx_strand_id
1 'polypeptide(L)'
;MRKKGNSPSVIVGYGHAGRDLHHRALRDITGGRSLVIAVDPRPAEVIGGEWVPDIRGAVAELWAAGYRVADAVFHVAVPPNAHRDCMEQLLRVGAQRFILEKPIANTIEDAAYLVDLAEATGSVVLPMSVWPSSRVTEAAEELVASGAIGEPVSYHMEQSKPRFRRSLQTQGHGSAFEVELPHQLLLALHLAGSVAEVTRSRGWDLPLPFGRLDRMGGAEVELLHTSGVRTTLYTDLASPVRRRRLHIHGSEGTLVADYPVSGDDDFGQVRIAGRPVRTVVQDAPLTRFIEQAYEHFHGERPAPRSGLALHLESMELLDTARTAAFAASATVPQEAA
;
A
#
# COMPACT_ATOMS: atom_id res chain seq x y z
N MET A 1 5.69 -36.08 -10.38
CA MET A 1 4.50 -35.21 -10.57
C MET A 1 4.62 -34.04 -9.58
N ARG A 2 4.91 -32.82 -10.07
CA ARG A 2 4.91 -31.60 -9.22
C ARG A 2 3.49 -31.37 -8.71
N LYS A 3 3.32 -31.20 -7.40
CA LYS A 3 2.05 -30.75 -6.82
C LYS A 3 1.76 -29.34 -7.40
N LYS A 4 0.72 -29.21 -8.23
CA LYS A 4 0.18 -27.90 -8.63
C LYS A 4 -0.19 -27.16 -7.35
N GLY A 5 0.37 -25.97 -7.11
CA GLY A 5 -0.29 -25.01 -6.28
C GLY A 5 0.42 -24.43 -5.06
N ASN A 6 1.73 -24.67 -4.77
CA ASN A 6 2.37 -23.98 -3.65
C ASN A 6 3.82 -23.61 -4.00
N SER A 7 4.04 -22.38 -4.49
CA SER A 7 5.39 -21.83 -4.51
C SER A 7 5.88 -21.63 -3.08
N PRO A 8 7.15 -21.96 -2.75
CA PRO A 8 7.72 -21.61 -1.47
C PRO A 8 7.80 -20.10 -1.32
N SER A 9 7.67 -19.63 -0.10
CA SER A 9 7.69 -18.22 0.25
C SER A 9 8.96 -17.91 1.03
N VAL A 10 9.71 -16.87 0.64
CA VAL A 10 10.88 -16.38 1.36
C VAL A 10 10.58 -14.97 1.84
N ILE A 11 10.56 -14.75 3.15
CA ILE A 11 10.29 -13.43 3.75
C ILE A 11 11.62 -12.83 4.20
N VAL A 12 12.07 -11.80 3.51
CA VAL A 12 13.31 -11.08 3.82
C VAL A 12 12.98 -9.84 4.67
N GLY A 13 13.45 -9.85 5.92
CA GLY A 13 13.03 -8.93 6.96
C GLY A 13 11.86 -9.50 7.78
N TYR A 14 12.16 -10.15 8.91
CA TYR A 14 11.15 -10.80 9.74
C TYR A 14 10.77 -9.96 10.97
N GLY A 15 10.68 -8.63 10.75
CA GLY A 15 10.13 -7.67 11.71
C GLY A 15 8.58 -7.67 11.71
N HIS A 16 7.97 -6.57 12.13
CA HIS A 16 6.51 -6.44 12.18
C HIS A 16 5.83 -6.72 10.83
N ALA A 17 6.31 -6.13 9.72
CA ALA A 17 5.70 -6.38 8.41
C ALA A 17 5.85 -7.85 7.99
N GLY A 18 7.06 -8.39 8.01
CA GLY A 18 7.31 -9.78 7.60
C GLY A 18 6.57 -10.80 8.45
N ARG A 19 6.63 -10.67 9.78
CA ARG A 19 6.04 -11.65 10.71
C ARG A 19 4.53 -11.47 10.88
N ASP A 20 4.09 -10.25 11.25
CA ASP A 20 2.72 -10.03 11.72
C ASP A 20 1.75 -9.74 10.57
N LEU A 21 2.25 -9.37 9.39
CA LEU A 21 1.44 -9.10 8.22
C LEU A 21 1.63 -10.18 7.14
N HIS A 22 2.82 -10.30 6.52
CA HIS A 22 3.03 -11.23 5.41
C HIS A 22 2.92 -12.69 5.81
N HIS A 23 3.63 -13.12 6.87
CA HIS A 23 3.59 -14.53 7.30
C HIS A 23 2.19 -14.92 7.80
N ARG A 24 1.51 -14.03 8.53
CA ARG A 24 0.13 -14.27 8.97
C ARG A 24 -0.79 -14.47 7.75
N ALA A 25 -0.74 -13.56 6.76
CA ALA A 25 -1.53 -13.68 5.55
C ALA A 25 -1.25 -14.98 4.76
N LEU A 26 0.03 -15.36 4.64
CA LEU A 26 0.42 -16.63 4.00
C LEU A 26 -0.18 -17.85 4.73
N ARG A 27 -0.19 -17.83 6.05
CA ARG A 27 -0.82 -18.91 6.84
C ARG A 27 -2.32 -18.98 6.62
N ASP A 28 -2.98 -17.81 6.57
CA ASP A 28 -4.42 -17.73 6.31
C ASP A 28 -4.78 -18.29 4.93
N ILE A 29 -4.02 -17.90 3.88
CA ILE A 29 -4.23 -18.34 2.49
C ILE A 29 -3.93 -19.84 2.31
N THR A 30 -2.84 -20.34 2.90
CA THR A 30 -2.34 -21.69 2.63
C THR A 30 -2.80 -22.72 3.66
N GLY A 31 -3.42 -22.29 4.75
CA GLY A 31 -3.70 -23.13 5.92
C GLY A 31 -2.43 -23.70 6.54
N GLY A 32 -1.32 -22.98 6.45
CA GLY A 32 -0.02 -23.38 7.00
C GLY A 32 0.69 -24.50 6.22
N ARG A 33 0.29 -24.80 4.99
CA ARG A 33 0.82 -25.93 4.21
C ARG A 33 1.96 -25.57 3.26
N SER A 34 2.27 -24.28 3.08
CA SER A 34 3.40 -23.82 2.26
C SER A 34 4.69 -23.79 3.05
N LEU A 35 5.81 -24.08 2.38
CA LEU A 35 7.13 -23.80 2.93
C LEU A 35 7.32 -22.28 3.06
N VAL A 36 7.61 -21.81 4.26
CA VAL A 36 7.95 -20.41 4.56
C VAL A 36 9.36 -20.38 5.15
N ILE A 37 10.24 -19.58 4.55
CA ILE A 37 11.60 -19.33 5.04
C ILE A 37 11.69 -17.86 5.43
N ALA A 38 11.97 -17.57 6.68
CA ALA A 38 12.19 -16.22 7.20
C ALA A 38 13.68 -15.89 7.22
N VAL A 39 14.06 -14.79 6.61
CA VAL A 39 15.42 -14.26 6.55
C VAL A 39 15.51 -13.01 7.42
N ASP A 40 16.24 -13.08 8.53
CA ASP A 40 16.51 -11.91 9.41
C ASP A 40 17.83 -12.17 10.14
N PRO A 41 18.73 -11.18 10.25
CA PRO A 41 20.00 -11.37 11.01
C PRO A 41 19.76 -11.66 12.49
N ARG A 42 18.61 -11.33 13.03
CA ARG A 42 18.21 -11.65 14.40
C ARG A 42 17.42 -12.96 14.42
N PRO A 43 17.79 -13.91 15.26
CA PRO A 43 17.06 -15.17 15.40
C PRO A 43 15.58 -14.91 15.73
N ALA A 44 14.70 -15.69 15.09
CA ALA A 44 13.26 -15.61 15.30
C ALA A 44 12.62 -16.99 15.27
N GLU A 45 11.57 -17.18 16.06
CA GLU A 45 10.68 -18.33 15.92
C GLU A 45 9.74 -18.12 14.72
N VAL A 46 9.69 -19.11 13.83
CA VAL A 46 8.86 -19.08 12.61
C VAL A 46 7.83 -20.21 12.70
N ILE A 47 6.59 -19.87 13.02
CA ILE A 47 5.53 -20.86 13.20
C ILE A 47 5.21 -21.55 11.86
N GLY A 48 5.55 -22.83 11.74
CA GLY A 48 5.32 -23.62 10.52
C GLY A 48 6.28 -23.29 9.38
N GLY A 49 7.45 -22.75 9.69
CA GLY A 49 8.51 -22.43 8.73
C GLY A 49 9.89 -22.49 9.34
N GLU A 50 10.89 -22.04 8.59
CA GLU A 50 12.31 -22.06 8.96
C GLU A 50 12.86 -20.64 9.06
N TRP A 51 13.76 -20.42 10.03
CA TRP A 51 14.54 -19.18 10.12
C TRP A 51 15.95 -19.39 9.61
N VAL A 52 16.47 -18.41 8.87
CA VAL A 52 17.86 -18.36 8.43
C VAL A 52 18.41 -16.92 8.59
N PRO A 53 19.74 -16.77 8.83
CA PRO A 53 20.32 -15.45 9.10
C PRO A 53 20.45 -14.58 7.86
N ASP A 54 20.52 -15.15 6.67
CA ASP A 54 20.81 -14.45 5.42
C ASP A 54 20.21 -15.12 4.18
N ILE A 55 20.33 -14.45 3.02
CA ILE A 55 19.81 -14.93 1.73
C ILE A 55 20.47 -16.25 1.29
N ARG A 56 21.75 -16.47 1.64
CA ARG A 56 22.46 -17.73 1.28
C ARG A 56 21.85 -18.92 2.02
N GLY A 57 21.51 -18.73 3.29
CA GLY A 57 20.77 -19.73 4.06
C GLY A 57 19.43 -20.04 3.42
N ALA A 58 18.67 -19.04 2.97
CA ALA A 58 17.40 -19.27 2.30
C ALA A 58 17.55 -20.05 0.98
N VAL A 59 18.58 -19.77 0.20
CA VAL A 59 18.90 -20.53 -1.03
C VAL A 59 19.21 -21.99 -0.69
N ALA A 60 19.98 -22.25 0.38
CA ALA A 60 20.30 -23.60 0.81
C ALA A 60 19.05 -24.39 1.24
N GLU A 61 18.15 -23.76 2.01
CA GLU A 61 16.88 -24.38 2.43
C GLU A 61 15.94 -24.65 1.23
N LEU A 62 15.86 -23.73 0.27
CA LEU A 62 15.09 -23.95 -0.96
C LEU A 62 15.61 -25.19 -1.70
N TRP A 63 16.92 -25.32 -1.88
CA TRP A 63 17.53 -26.48 -2.55
C TRP A 63 17.35 -27.77 -1.76
N ALA A 64 17.51 -27.74 -0.46
CA ALA A 64 17.27 -28.90 0.41
C ALA A 64 15.83 -29.39 0.31
N ALA A 65 14.86 -28.47 0.15
CA ALA A 65 13.45 -28.77 -0.08
C ALA A 65 13.12 -29.13 -1.55
N GLY A 66 14.10 -29.13 -2.49
CA GLY A 66 13.93 -29.48 -3.89
C GLY A 66 13.36 -28.39 -4.78
N TYR A 67 13.43 -27.13 -4.35
CA TYR A 67 12.97 -25.97 -5.15
C TYR A 67 14.14 -25.23 -5.79
N ARG A 68 13.89 -24.63 -6.95
CA ARG A 68 14.80 -23.63 -7.52
C ARG A 68 14.46 -22.26 -6.94
N VAL A 69 15.43 -21.37 -6.85
CA VAL A 69 15.22 -19.99 -6.37
C VAL A 69 14.15 -19.25 -7.20
N ALA A 70 14.16 -19.45 -8.54
CA ALA A 70 13.18 -18.84 -9.44
C ALA A 70 11.73 -19.34 -9.26
N ASP A 71 11.53 -20.47 -8.56
CA ASP A 71 10.19 -21.00 -8.28
C ASP A 71 9.59 -20.39 -6.99
N ALA A 72 10.41 -19.72 -6.17
CA ALA A 72 10.01 -19.09 -4.92
C ALA A 72 9.44 -17.67 -5.13
N VAL A 73 8.57 -17.25 -4.22
CA VAL A 73 8.11 -15.86 -4.09
C VAL A 73 8.83 -15.20 -2.93
N PHE A 74 9.51 -14.09 -3.21
CA PHE A 74 10.27 -13.33 -2.23
C PHE A 74 9.46 -12.14 -1.74
N HIS A 75 9.15 -12.12 -0.44
CA HIS A 75 8.52 -10.98 0.22
C HIS A 75 9.64 -10.08 0.78
N VAL A 76 9.84 -8.92 0.21
CA VAL A 76 10.85 -7.96 0.65
C VAL A 76 10.19 -7.03 1.66
N ALA A 77 10.43 -7.29 2.95
CA ALA A 77 9.84 -6.60 4.09
C ALA A 77 10.91 -5.97 5.02
N VAL A 78 12.10 -5.71 4.48
CA VAL A 78 13.15 -4.91 5.11
C VAL A 78 12.75 -3.42 5.11
N PRO A 79 13.44 -2.55 5.87
CA PRO A 79 13.19 -1.10 5.77
C PRO A 79 13.43 -0.55 4.35
N PRO A 80 12.68 0.51 3.94
CA PRO A 80 12.73 1.01 2.56
C PRO A 80 14.11 1.43 2.06
N ASN A 81 14.99 1.89 2.96
CA ASN A 81 16.38 2.22 2.62
C ASN A 81 17.26 1.00 2.30
N ALA A 82 16.79 -0.21 2.58
CA ALA A 82 17.48 -1.45 2.26
C ALA A 82 16.83 -2.19 1.05
N HIS A 83 15.76 -1.68 0.48
CA HIS A 83 15.05 -2.35 -0.62
C HIS A 83 15.95 -2.54 -1.85
N ARG A 84 16.68 -1.50 -2.27
CA ARG A 84 17.59 -1.55 -3.41
C ARG A 84 18.62 -2.66 -3.26
N ASP A 85 19.40 -2.63 -2.18
CA ASP A 85 20.47 -3.60 -1.93
C ASP A 85 19.92 -5.03 -1.79
N CYS A 86 18.75 -5.17 -1.13
CA CYS A 86 18.08 -6.45 -0.97
C CYS A 86 17.63 -7.02 -2.33
N MET A 87 16.98 -6.23 -3.15
CA MET A 87 16.53 -6.63 -4.49
C MET A 87 17.71 -7.06 -5.38
N GLU A 88 18.81 -6.28 -5.39
CA GLU A 88 20.01 -6.65 -6.13
C GLU A 88 20.59 -8.01 -5.66
N GLN A 89 20.67 -8.23 -4.35
CA GLN A 89 21.17 -9.50 -3.80
C GLN A 89 20.29 -10.67 -4.21
N LEU A 90 18.97 -10.51 -4.13
CA LEU A 90 18.01 -11.55 -4.50
C LEU A 90 18.05 -11.87 -5.99
N LEU A 91 18.18 -10.85 -6.85
CA LEU A 91 18.33 -11.04 -8.30
C LEU A 91 19.62 -11.78 -8.65
N ARG A 92 20.74 -11.47 -7.96
CA ARG A 92 22.03 -12.18 -8.16
C ARG A 92 21.96 -13.69 -7.85
N VAL A 93 21.09 -14.11 -6.97
CA VAL A 93 20.86 -15.53 -6.66
C VAL A 93 19.78 -16.18 -7.55
N GLY A 94 19.19 -15.43 -8.49
CA GLY A 94 18.22 -15.92 -9.46
C GLY A 94 16.76 -15.84 -9.04
N ALA A 95 16.42 -15.00 -8.06
CA ALA A 95 15.03 -14.69 -7.72
C ALA A 95 14.34 -13.92 -8.86
N GLN A 96 13.04 -14.17 -9.08
CA GLN A 96 12.30 -13.61 -10.21
C GLN A 96 10.93 -13.06 -9.83
N ARG A 97 10.38 -13.41 -8.66
CA ARG A 97 9.02 -13.09 -8.23
C ARG A 97 9.06 -12.41 -6.87
N PHE A 98 8.58 -11.17 -6.82
CA PHE A 98 8.71 -10.34 -5.63
C PHE A 98 7.38 -9.71 -5.21
N ILE A 99 7.12 -9.72 -3.91
CA ILE A 99 6.17 -8.84 -3.25
C ILE A 99 7.00 -7.87 -2.43
N LEU A 100 6.93 -6.57 -2.75
CA LEU A 100 7.76 -5.52 -2.15
C LEU A 100 6.92 -4.64 -1.21
N GLU A 101 7.38 -4.44 0.02
CA GLU A 101 6.71 -3.52 0.95
C GLU A 101 6.80 -2.06 0.49
N LYS A 102 5.77 -1.33 0.86
CA LYS A 102 5.69 0.13 0.62
C LYS A 102 6.34 0.92 1.79
N PRO A 103 6.88 2.13 1.53
CA PRO A 103 7.18 2.68 0.22
C PRO A 103 8.27 1.87 -0.47
N ILE A 104 8.26 1.83 -1.81
CA ILE A 104 9.20 1.01 -2.58
C ILE A 104 10.66 1.44 -2.40
N ALA A 105 10.91 2.71 -2.02
CA ALA A 105 12.20 3.26 -1.68
C ALA A 105 12.03 4.49 -0.77
N ASN A 106 13.14 5.00 -0.21
CA ASN A 106 13.14 6.26 0.54
C ASN A 106 13.25 7.48 -0.36
N THR A 107 13.80 7.34 -1.56
CA THR A 107 14.03 8.41 -2.53
C THR A 107 13.40 8.07 -3.87
N ILE A 108 13.06 9.10 -4.64
CA ILE A 108 12.55 8.94 -6.01
C ILE A 108 13.62 8.30 -6.91
N GLU A 109 14.90 8.65 -6.70
CA GLU A 109 16.02 8.07 -7.43
C GLU A 109 16.14 6.56 -7.24
N ASP A 110 16.09 6.07 -5.99
CA ASP A 110 16.09 4.64 -5.71
C ASP A 110 14.84 3.93 -6.22
N ALA A 111 13.68 4.61 -6.20
CA ALA A 111 12.44 4.09 -6.76
C ALA A 111 12.54 3.91 -8.28
N ALA A 112 13.05 4.93 -9.00
CA ALA A 112 13.31 4.85 -10.44
C ALA A 112 14.33 3.75 -10.77
N TYR A 113 15.40 3.64 -9.99
CA TYR A 113 16.38 2.56 -10.14
C TYR A 113 15.73 1.17 -10.03
N LEU A 114 14.80 0.97 -9.08
CA LEU A 114 14.09 -0.31 -8.94
C LEU A 114 13.17 -0.62 -10.13
N VAL A 115 12.57 0.40 -10.76
CA VAL A 115 11.81 0.24 -12.02
C VAL A 115 12.74 -0.28 -13.11
N ASP A 116 13.84 0.42 -13.36
CA ASP A 116 14.82 0.06 -14.40
C ASP A 116 15.42 -1.34 -14.16
N LEU A 117 15.73 -1.66 -12.90
CA LEU A 117 16.28 -2.95 -12.50
C LEU A 117 15.30 -4.10 -12.78
N ALA A 118 14.02 -3.92 -12.48
CA ALA A 118 13.00 -4.92 -12.74
C ALA A 118 12.80 -5.14 -14.25
N GLU A 119 12.78 -4.08 -15.05
CA GLU A 119 12.70 -4.14 -16.50
C GLU A 119 13.92 -4.83 -17.11
N ALA A 120 15.11 -4.44 -16.71
CA ALA A 120 16.38 -5.00 -17.21
C ALA A 120 16.51 -6.51 -16.92
N THR A 121 15.97 -6.98 -15.80
CA THR A 121 16.04 -8.40 -15.39
C THR A 121 14.83 -9.23 -15.79
N GLY A 122 13.75 -8.60 -16.28
CA GLY A 122 12.48 -9.26 -16.58
C GLY A 122 11.81 -9.85 -15.32
N SER A 123 12.17 -9.37 -14.12
CA SER A 123 11.60 -9.84 -12.87
C SER A 123 10.21 -9.25 -12.64
N VAL A 124 9.32 -10.03 -12.01
CA VAL A 124 7.98 -9.56 -11.65
C VAL A 124 7.99 -9.04 -10.23
N VAL A 125 7.84 -7.73 -10.07
CA VAL A 125 7.79 -7.05 -8.77
C VAL A 125 6.41 -6.47 -8.56
N LEU A 126 5.74 -6.90 -7.50
CA LEU A 126 4.41 -6.43 -7.09
C LEU A 126 4.52 -5.68 -5.76
N PRO A 127 4.60 -4.33 -5.79
CA PRO A 127 4.59 -3.54 -4.57
C PRO A 127 3.24 -3.61 -3.86
N MET A 128 3.26 -3.59 -2.52
CA MET A 128 2.06 -3.71 -1.69
C MET A 128 1.08 -2.54 -1.90
N SER A 129 -0.07 -2.83 -2.53
CA SER A 129 -1.17 -1.89 -2.80
C SER A 129 -2.48 -2.44 -2.26
N VAL A 130 -2.68 -2.33 -0.96
CA VAL A 130 -3.80 -2.98 -0.27
C VAL A 130 -5.18 -2.44 -0.64
N TRP A 131 -5.32 -1.13 -0.87
CA TRP A 131 -6.63 -0.54 -1.14
C TRP A 131 -7.19 -0.86 -2.54
N PRO A 132 -6.39 -0.85 -3.61
CA PRO A 132 -6.84 -1.37 -4.91
C PRO A 132 -7.27 -2.84 -4.89
N SER A 133 -6.74 -3.64 -3.95
CA SER A 133 -7.09 -5.07 -3.79
C SER A 133 -8.22 -5.32 -2.78
N SER A 134 -8.78 -4.26 -2.20
CA SER A 134 -9.90 -4.35 -1.26
C SER A 134 -11.19 -4.80 -1.95
N ARG A 135 -11.94 -5.70 -1.32
CA ARG A 135 -13.28 -6.10 -1.78
C ARG A 135 -14.28 -4.95 -1.75
N VAL A 136 -14.05 -3.95 -0.87
CA VAL A 136 -14.84 -2.71 -0.86
C VAL A 136 -14.60 -1.92 -2.13
N THR A 137 -13.34 -1.84 -2.60
CA THR A 137 -12.99 -1.20 -3.88
C THR A 137 -13.59 -1.97 -5.04
N GLU A 138 -13.44 -3.30 -5.08
CA GLU A 138 -14.03 -4.15 -6.12
C GLU A 138 -15.56 -3.93 -6.22
N ALA A 139 -16.28 -3.95 -5.07
CA ALA A 139 -17.72 -3.70 -5.05
C ALA A 139 -18.11 -2.28 -5.48
N ALA A 140 -17.27 -1.28 -5.19
CA ALA A 140 -17.48 0.08 -5.67
C ALA A 140 -17.29 0.18 -7.20
N GLU A 141 -16.24 -0.45 -7.74
CA GLU A 141 -15.98 -0.52 -9.19
C GLU A 141 -17.10 -1.24 -9.94
N GLU A 142 -17.63 -2.34 -9.40
CA GLU A 142 -18.79 -3.05 -9.97
C GLU A 142 -20.01 -2.17 -10.08
N LEU A 143 -20.32 -1.37 -9.04
CA LEU A 143 -21.45 -0.44 -9.07
C LEU A 143 -21.23 0.70 -10.05
N VAL A 144 -20.01 1.22 -10.17
CA VAL A 144 -19.66 2.21 -11.19
C VAL A 144 -19.82 1.61 -12.60
N ALA A 145 -19.26 0.43 -12.82
CA ALA A 145 -19.33 -0.25 -14.11
C ALA A 145 -20.77 -0.62 -14.53
N SER A 146 -21.66 -0.83 -13.55
CA SER A 146 -23.09 -1.06 -13.83
C SER A 146 -23.86 0.21 -14.24
N GLY A 147 -23.23 1.39 -14.23
CA GLY A 147 -23.88 2.67 -14.50
C GLY A 147 -24.73 3.20 -13.34
N ALA A 148 -24.63 2.62 -12.15
CA ALA A 148 -25.52 2.93 -11.01
C ALA A 148 -25.46 4.38 -10.51
N ILE A 149 -24.42 5.13 -10.87
CA ILE A 149 -24.21 6.55 -10.54
C ILE A 149 -23.90 7.42 -11.78
N GLY A 150 -24.03 6.86 -13.00
CA GLY A 150 -23.54 7.49 -14.23
C GLY A 150 -22.02 7.54 -14.31
N GLU A 151 -21.48 8.45 -15.12
CA GLU A 151 -20.03 8.60 -15.28
C GLU A 151 -19.39 9.26 -14.06
N PRO A 152 -18.25 8.74 -13.55
CA PRO A 152 -17.51 9.37 -12.46
C PRO A 152 -17.02 10.77 -12.83
N VAL A 153 -17.31 11.75 -11.98
CA VAL A 153 -16.92 13.17 -12.13
C VAL A 153 -15.84 13.53 -11.12
N SER A 154 -15.97 13.04 -9.89
CA SER A 154 -14.95 13.27 -8.88
C SER A 154 -14.90 12.17 -7.81
N TYR A 155 -13.73 12.06 -7.18
CA TYR A 155 -13.48 11.19 -6.04
C TYR A 155 -13.11 12.03 -4.82
N HIS A 156 -13.58 11.62 -3.64
CA HIS A 156 -13.13 12.18 -2.37
C HIS A 156 -12.74 11.03 -1.45
N MET A 157 -11.49 11.01 -1.01
CA MET A 157 -10.93 9.97 -0.17
C MET A 157 -10.58 10.56 1.20
N GLU A 158 -11.11 9.96 2.25
CA GLU A 158 -10.83 10.35 3.62
C GLU A 158 -10.20 9.20 4.39
N GLN A 159 -9.08 9.49 5.05
CA GLN A 159 -8.48 8.59 6.02
C GLN A 159 -8.05 9.36 7.27
N SER A 160 -8.87 9.27 8.30
CA SER A 160 -8.71 10.00 9.56
C SER A 160 -8.56 9.03 10.73
N LYS A 161 -7.69 9.34 11.68
CA LYS A 161 -7.47 8.57 12.92
C LYS A 161 -6.68 9.35 13.95
N PRO A 162 -6.90 9.13 15.26
CA PRO A 162 -6.05 9.73 16.29
C PRO A 162 -4.65 9.07 16.25
N ARG A 163 -3.61 9.89 16.11
CA ARG A 163 -2.21 9.41 16.03
C ARG A 163 -1.27 10.13 17.02
N PHE A 164 -1.78 10.80 18.02
CA PHE A 164 -1.01 11.58 18.97
C PHE A 164 0.17 10.80 19.58
N ARG A 165 -0.08 9.68 20.24
CA ARG A 165 0.97 8.89 20.90
C ARG A 165 2.02 8.40 19.93
N ARG A 166 1.59 7.86 18.80
CA ARG A 166 2.51 7.30 17.79
C ARG A 166 3.35 8.40 17.14
N SER A 167 2.77 9.57 16.87
CA SER A 167 3.50 10.71 16.28
C SER A 167 4.54 11.30 17.25
N LEU A 168 4.30 11.22 18.56
CA LEU A 168 5.27 11.62 19.59
C LEU A 168 6.39 10.59 19.79
N GLN A 169 6.12 9.30 19.59
CA GLN A 169 7.06 8.21 19.86
C GLN A 169 7.95 7.85 18.69
N THR A 170 7.50 8.11 17.44
CA THR A 170 8.21 7.71 16.24
C THR A 170 8.47 8.90 15.33
N GLN A 171 9.75 9.14 15.01
CA GLN A 171 10.19 10.14 14.03
C GLN A 171 10.27 9.54 12.61
N GLY A 172 9.56 8.44 12.34
CA GLY A 172 9.60 7.72 11.06
C GLY A 172 8.91 8.42 9.89
N HIS A 173 8.20 9.55 10.15
CA HIS A 173 7.54 10.36 9.12
C HIS A 173 7.78 11.83 9.42
N GLY A 174 8.15 12.59 8.39
CA GLY A 174 8.40 14.04 8.49
C GLY A 174 7.11 14.86 8.46
N SER A 175 6.00 14.27 8.01
CA SER A 175 4.72 14.96 7.89
C SER A 175 3.53 13.99 7.80
N ALA A 176 2.31 14.52 7.94
CA ALA A 176 1.07 13.77 7.72
C ALA A 176 0.93 13.23 6.30
N PHE A 177 1.57 13.87 5.32
CA PHE A 177 1.60 13.42 3.93
C PHE A 177 2.12 11.99 3.80
N GLU A 178 3.13 11.61 4.54
CA GLU A 178 3.80 10.30 4.46
C GLU A 178 3.04 9.18 5.19
N VAL A 179 2.04 9.54 6.01
CA VAL A 179 1.33 8.57 6.85
C VAL A 179 0.24 7.83 6.08
N GLU A 180 -0.70 8.56 5.48
CA GLU A 180 -1.92 7.99 4.89
C GLU A 180 -2.06 8.29 3.40
N LEU A 181 -1.56 9.45 2.92
CA LEU A 181 -1.72 9.84 1.52
C LEU A 181 -1.10 8.85 0.51
N PRO A 182 0.01 8.12 0.77
CA PRO A 182 0.50 7.12 -0.18
C PRO A 182 -0.54 6.07 -0.56
N HIS A 183 -1.35 5.63 0.39
CA HIS A 183 -2.44 4.68 0.11
C HIS A 183 -3.56 5.30 -0.72
N GLN A 184 -3.92 6.55 -0.41
CA GLN A 184 -4.96 7.28 -1.13
C GLN A 184 -4.52 7.61 -2.56
N LEU A 185 -3.25 8.01 -2.76
CA LEU A 185 -2.68 8.27 -4.09
C LEU A 185 -2.72 7.02 -4.97
N LEU A 186 -2.29 5.87 -4.44
CA LEU A 186 -2.36 4.61 -5.18
C LEU A 186 -3.79 4.22 -5.56
N LEU A 187 -4.77 4.47 -4.67
CA LEU A 187 -6.17 4.25 -4.98
C LEU A 187 -6.70 5.25 -6.01
N ALA A 188 -6.29 6.52 -5.93
CA ALA A 188 -6.67 7.55 -6.90
C ALA A 188 -6.15 7.24 -8.30
N LEU A 189 -4.88 6.85 -8.41
CA LEU A 189 -4.26 6.42 -9.66
C LEU A 189 -4.93 5.16 -10.23
N HIS A 190 -5.32 4.23 -9.36
CA HIS A 190 -6.04 3.03 -9.75
C HIS A 190 -7.43 3.33 -10.34
N LEU A 191 -8.21 4.21 -9.69
CA LEU A 191 -9.60 4.50 -10.06
C LEU A 191 -9.74 5.53 -11.18
N ALA A 192 -8.89 6.57 -11.20
CA ALA A 192 -9.03 7.71 -12.09
C ALA A 192 -7.89 7.86 -13.13
N GLY A 193 -6.86 7.01 -13.04
CA GLY A 193 -5.68 7.05 -13.93
C GLY A 193 -4.68 8.14 -13.56
N SER A 194 -3.73 8.40 -14.46
CA SER A 194 -2.61 9.31 -14.24
C SER A 194 -3.07 10.75 -13.97
N VAL A 195 -2.28 11.44 -13.15
CA VAL A 195 -2.53 12.82 -12.73
C VAL A 195 -1.85 13.80 -13.68
N ALA A 196 -2.62 14.79 -14.16
CA ALA A 196 -2.09 15.88 -14.97
C ALA A 196 -1.52 17.01 -14.10
N GLU A 197 -2.14 17.28 -12.94
CA GLU A 197 -1.77 18.41 -12.08
C GLU A 197 -2.17 18.19 -10.63
N VAL A 198 -1.31 18.61 -9.70
CA VAL A 198 -1.66 18.84 -8.29
C VAL A 198 -2.18 20.26 -8.17
N THR A 199 -3.50 20.44 -8.18
CA THR A 199 -4.14 21.76 -8.26
C THR A 199 -4.13 22.51 -6.94
N ARG A 200 -4.09 21.78 -5.82
CA ARG A 200 -4.02 22.33 -4.46
C ARG A 200 -3.38 21.36 -3.51
N SER A 201 -2.61 21.87 -2.57
CA SER A 201 -2.07 21.10 -1.47
C SER A 201 -1.95 21.95 -0.21
N ARG A 202 -2.31 21.37 0.94
CA ARG A 202 -2.14 21.99 2.24
C ARG A 202 -1.85 20.95 3.32
N GLY A 203 -1.08 21.34 4.32
CA GLY A 203 -0.82 20.56 5.53
C GLY A 203 -0.96 21.45 6.75
N TRP A 204 -1.18 20.84 7.92
CA TRP A 204 -1.29 21.56 9.19
C TRP A 204 -0.65 20.80 10.34
N ASP A 205 -0.39 21.52 11.42
CA ASP A 205 0.26 21.03 12.61
C ASP A 205 -0.69 20.20 13.48
N LEU A 206 -0.15 19.26 14.23
CA LEU A 206 -0.89 18.50 15.24
C LEU A 206 -0.90 19.29 16.56
N PRO A 207 -2.07 19.76 17.03
CA PRO A 207 -2.15 20.45 18.31
C PRO A 207 -1.91 19.48 19.47
N LEU A 208 -1.15 19.92 20.45
CA LEU A 208 -0.84 19.19 21.68
C LEU A 208 -1.16 20.04 22.91
N PRO A 209 -1.39 19.46 24.10
CA PRO A 209 -1.62 20.23 25.32
C PRO A 209 -0.46 21.16 25.71
N PHE A 210 0.74 20.88 25.22
CA PHE A 210 1.98 21.61 25.57
C PHE A 210 2.63 22.28 24.35
N GLY A 211 1.87 22.51 23.26
CA GLY A 211 2.38 23.11 22.04
C GLY A 211 1.83 22.43 20.79
N ARG A 212 2.67 22.17 19.80
CA ARG A 212 2.28 21.51 18.54
C ARG A 212 3.39 20.61 18.02
N LEU A 213 3.03 19.64 17.19
CA LEU A 213 3.96 18.90 16.39
C LEU A 213 3.78 19.34 14.92
N ASP A 214 4.82 19.97 14.40
CA ASP A 214 4.80 20.59 13.08
C ASP A 214 4.46 19.57 11.99
N ARG A 215 3.60 19.97 11.06
CA ARG A 215 3.23 19.22 9.84
C ARG A 215 2.55 17.87 10.09
N MET A 216 2.21 17.52 11.33
CA MET A 216 1.68 16.18 11.69
C MET A 216 0.18 16.17 12.00
N GLY A 217 -0.54 17.28 11.81
CA GLY A 217 -1.99 17.35 12.08
C GLY A 217 -2.83 16.71 11.01
N GLY A 218 -2.48 16.96 9.77
CA GLY A 218 -3.18 16.40 8.62
C GLY A 218 -2.70 17.00 7.31
N ALA A 219 -3.34 16.56 6.22
CA ALA A 219 -3.07 17.04 4.87
C ALA A 219 -4.31 16.92 3.97
N GLU A 220 -4.40 17.80 2.98
CA GLU A 220 -5.37 17.75 1.90
C GLU A 220 -4.67 18.02 0.57
N VAL A 221 -4.99 17.23 -0.44
CA VAL A 221 -4.44 17.34 -1.79
C VAL A 221 -5.57 17.23 -2.80
N GLU A 222 -5.61 18.15 -3.76
CA GLU A 222 -6.53 18.12 -4.90
C GLU A 222 -5.75 17.82 -6.17
N LEU A 223 -6.22 16.81 -6.92
CA LEU A 223 -5.63 16.31 -8.14
C LEU A 223 -6.58 16.51 -9.31
N LEU A 224 -6.04 16.89 -10.45
CA LEU A 224 -6.71 16.84 -11.75
C LEU A 224 -6.08 15.69 -12.56
N HIS A 225 -6.88 14.70 -12.90
CA HIS A 225 -6.43 13.58 -13.73
C HIS A 225 -6.45 13.94 -15.22
N THR A 226 -5.68 13.21 -16.01
CA THR A 226 -5.63 13.39 -17.48
C THR A 226 -6.98 13.15 -18.14
N SER A 227 -7.87 12.39 -17.52
CA SER A 227 -9.26 12.18 -17.91
C SER A 227 -10.18 13.39 -17.67
N GLY A 228 -9.71 14.43 -16.96
CA GLY A 228 -10.52 15.55 -16.48
C GLY A 228 -11.25 15.31 -15.15
N VAL A 229 -11.20 14.11 -14.63
CA VAL A 229 -11.75 13.75 -13.31
C VAL A 229 -10.93 14.41 -12.20
N ARG A 230 -11.59 14.82 -11.11
CA ARG A 230 -10.95 15.42 -9.94
C ARG A 230 -10.91 14.46 -8.76
N THR A 231 -9.82 14.47 -8.01
CA THR A 231 -9.71 13.71 -6.77
C THR A 231 -9.27 14.61 -5.62
N THR A 232 -9.97 14.53 -4.49
CA THR A 232 -9.56 15.15 -3.22
C THR A 232 -9.13 14.05 -2.27
N LEU A 233 -7.91 14.16 -1.76
CA LEU A 233 -7.33 13.29 -0.74
C LEU A 233 -7.29 14.06 0.57
N TYR A 234 -7.81 13.48 1.64
CA TYR A 234 -7.87 14.11 2.96
C TYR A 234 -7.41 13.17 4.06
N THR A 235 -6.55 13.65 4.95
CA THR A 235 -6.16 12.93 6.16
C THR A 235 -6.16 13.86 7.37
N ASP A 236 -6.67 13.39 8.51
CA ASP A 236 -6.65 14.08 9.79
C ASP A 236 -6.14 13.13 10.89
N LEU A 237 -4.97 13.42 11.42
CA LEU A 237 -4.30 12.63 12.45
C LEU A 237 -4.67 13.07 13.88
N ALA A 238 -5.44 14.16 14.01
CA ALA A 238 -6.03 14.63 15.27
C ALA A 238 -7.47 14.13 15.47
N SER A 239 -8.14 13.67 14.41
CA SER A 239 -9.53 13.21 14.48
C SER A 239 -9.72 12.11 15.53
N PRO A 240 -10.65 12.26 16.50
CA PRO A 240 -10.96 11.22 17.46
C PRO A 240 -11.72 10.04 16.81
N VAL A 241 -12.32 10.27 15.65
CA VAL A 241 -13.10 9.27 14.92
C VAL A 241 -12.23 8.67 13.82
N ARG A 242 -12.06 7.35 13.85
CA ARG A 242 -11.42 6.63 12.77
C ARG A 242 -12.35 6.58 11.57
N ARG A 243 -11.83 6.95 10.39
CA ARG A 243 -12.58 6.89 9.15
C ARG A 243 -11.68 6.48 7.99
N ARG A 244 -12.18 5.59 7.14
CA ARG A 244 -11.62 5.25 5.85
C ARG A 244 -12.78 5.21 4.87
N ARG A 245 -12.89 6.22 4.04
CA ARG A 245 -14.06 6.40 3.18
C ARG A 245 -13.67 6.90 1.81
N LEU A 246 -14.34 6.37 0.81
CA LEU A 246 -14.31 6.84 -0.56
C LEU A 246 -15.72 7.30 -0.96
N HIS A 247 -15.82 8.53 -1.45
CA HIS A 247 -16.98 9.01 -2.18
C HIS A 247 -16.65 9.05 -3.67
N ILE A 248 -17.53 8.51 -4.50
CA ILE A 248 -17.48 8.64 -5.95
C ILE A 248 -18.71 9.43 -6.37
N HIS A 249 -18.48 10.66 -6.83
CA HIS A 249 -19.55 11.48 -7.37
C HIS A 249 -19.63 11.23 -8.86
N GLY A 250 -20.74 10.66 -9.29
CA GLY A 250 -21.06 10.46 -10.69
C GLY A 250 -22.08 11.49 -11.19
N SER A 251 -22.34 11.48 -12.50
CA SER A 251 -23.30 12.39 -13.15
C SER A 251 -24.75 12.18 -12.71
N GLU A 252 -25.08 10.99 -12.16
CA GLU A 252 -26.46 10.61 -11.80
C GLU A 252 -26.61 10.21 -10.32
N GLY A 253 -25.51 10.25 -9.54
CA GLY A 253 -25.59 9.89 -8.14
C GLY A 253 -24.24 9.88 -7.44
N THR A 254 -24.26 9.54 -6.16
CA THR A 254 -23.04 9.42 -5.34
C THR A 254 -22.96 8.05 -4.70
N LEU A 255 -21.85 7.38 -4.89
CA LEU A 255 -21.51 6.15 -4.20
C LEU A 255 -20.66 6.47 -2.97
N VAL A 256 -20.90 5.78 -1.87
CA VAL A 256 -20.12 5.87 -0.62
C VAL A 256 -19.62 4.48 -0.26
N ALA A 257 -18.30 4.34 -0.15
CA ALA A 257 -17.63 3.12 0.28
C ALA A 257 -16.91 3.36 1.61
N ASP A 258 -17.30 2.61 2.63
CA ASP A 258 -16.71 2.63 3.96
C ASP A 258 -15.86 1.37 4.14
N TYR A 259 -14.54 1.56 4.33
CA TYR A 259 -13.58 0.49 4.57
C TYR A 259 -13.47 0.13 6.05
N PRO A 260 -13.10 -1.10 6.41
CA PRO A 260 -12.80 -1.46 7.80
C PRO A 260 -11.76 -0.53 8.43
N VAL A 261 -11.99 -0.15 9.68
CA VAL A 261 -11.10 0.80 10.40
C VAL A 261 -10.41 0.16 11.61
N SER A 262 -10.76 -1.07 11.97
CA SER A 262 -10.15 -1.85 13.06
C SER A 262 -9.77 -3.26 12.58
N GLY A 263 -8.95 -3.95 13.38
CA GLY A 263 -8.65 -5.37 13.15
C GLY A 263 -9.64 -6.33 13.80
N ASP A 264 -10.57 -5.80 14.62
CA ASP A 264 -11.56 -6.58 15.35
C ASP A 264 -12.84 -6.80 14.54
N ASP A 265 -13.07 -5.92 13.55
CA ASP A 265 -14.20 -5.98 12.62
C ASP A 265 -13.68 -5.62 11.22
N ASP A 266 -13.64 -6.62 10.36
CA ASP A 266 -13.11 -6.55 9.00
C ASP A 266 -14.21 -6.39 7.93
N PHE A 267 -15.41 -5.94 8.32
CA PHE A 267 -16.48 -5.67 7.39
C PHE A 267 -16.48 -4.23 6.91
N GLY A 268 -16.54 -4.07 5.58
CA GLY A 268 -16.78 -2.82 4.89
C GLY A 268 -18.14 -2.79 4.21
N GLN A 269 -18.55 -1.65 3.72
CA GLN A 269 -19.84 -1.50 3.04
C GLN A 269 -19.79 -0.50 1.89
N VAL A 270 -20.59 -0.74 0.87
CA VAL A 270 -20.79 0.16 -0.26
C VAL A 270 -22.28 0.46 -0.41
N ARG A 271 -22.62 1.71 -0.66
CA ARG A 271 -24.01 2.16 -0.85
C ARG A 271 -24.09 3.33 -1.81
N ILE A 272 -25.23 3.50 -2.44
CA ILE A 272 -25.58 4.71 -3.18
C ILE A 272 -26.28 5.67 -2.22
N ALA A 273 -25.84 6.91 -2.16
CA ALA A 273 -26.44 7.93 -1.30
C ALA A 273 -27.94 8.09 -1.60
N GLY A 274 -28.76 8.18 -0.55
CA GLY A 274 -30.21 8.27 -0.68
C GLY A 274 -30.93 6.94 -0.94
N ARG A 275 -30.20 5.82 -1.15
CA ARG A 275 -30.82 4.49 -1.28
C ARG A 275 -30.67 3.68 0.02
N PRO A 276 -31.70 2.92 0.44
CA PRO A 276 -31.64 2.15 1.69
C PRO A 276 -30.75 0.90 1.60
N VAL A 277 -30.53 0.38 0.39
CA VAL A 277 -29.77 -0.84 0.16
C VAL A 277 -28.28 -0.56 0.24
N ARG A 278 -27.56 -1.44 0.93
CA ARG A 278 -26.10 -1.43 1.03
C ARG A 278 -25.54 -2.83 0.77
N THR A 279 -24.37 -2.89 0.14
CA THR A 279 -23.59 -4.11 0.01
C THR A 279 -22.59 -4.16 1.14
N VAL A 280 -22.62 -5.23 1.94
CA VAL A 280 -21.65 -5.46 3.03
C VAL A 280 -20.71 -6.56 2.58
N VAL A 281 -19.41 -6.34 2.75
CA VAL A 281 -18.37 -7.27 2.36
C VAL A 281 -17.37 -7.45 3.50
N GLN A 282 -16.92 -8.69 3.71
CA GLN A 282 -15.78 -8.95 4.56
C GLN A 282 -14.51 -8.64 3.77
N ASP A 283 -13.61 -7.85 4.33
CA ASP A 283 -12.46 -7.28 3.63
C ASP A 283 -11.17 -7.42 4.43
N ALA A 284 -10.26 -8.23 3.90
CA ALA A 284 -8.91 -8.41 4.39
C ALA A 284 -7.90 -8.01 3.28
N PRO A 285 -7.75 -6.72 2.97
CA PRO A 285 -7.12 -6.27 1.72
C PRO A 285 -5.65 -6.67 1.59
N LEU A 286 -4.91 -6.81 2.69
CA LEU A 286 -3.53 -7.29 2.66
C LEU A 286 -3.47 -8.78 2.27
N THR A 287 -4.25 -9.62 2.92
CA THR A 287 -4.36 -11.06 2.59
C THR A 287 -4.82 -11.24 1.15
N ARG A 288 -5.81 -10.46 0.72
CA ARG A 288 -6.32 -10.46 -0.64
C ARG A 288 -5.26 -10.08 -1.67
N PHE A 289 -4.47 -9.03 -1.42
CA PHE A 289 -3.36 -8.65 -2.29
C PHE A 289 -2.34 -9.79 -2.46
N ILE A 290 -1.92 -10.40 -1.36
CA ILE A 290 -0.96 -11.53 -1.39
C ILE A 290 -1.57 -12.71 -2.16
N GLU A 291 -2.83 -13.06 -1.92
CA GLU A 291 -3.54 -14.10 -2.66
C GLU A 291 -3.52 -13.81 -4.18
N GLN A 292 -3.91 -12.61 -4.59
CA GLN A 292 -3.91 -12.18 -5.99
C GLN A 292 -2.51 -12.20 -6.61
N ALA A 293 -1.47 -11.84 -5.84
CA ALA A 293 -0.09 -11.90 -6.30
C ALA A 293 0.35 -13.35 -6.57
N TYR A 294 0.02 -14.29 -5.70
CA TYR A 294 0.32 -15.71 -5.92
C TYR A 294 -0.46 -16.31 -7.10
N GLU A 295 -1.74 -16.01 -7.22
CA GLU A 295 -2.54 -16.39 -8.39
C GLU A 295 -1.91 -15.88 -9.69
N HIS A 296 -1.40 -14.63 -9.69
CA HIS A 296 -0.69 -14.08 -10.83
C HIS A 296 0.63 -14.82 -11.11
N PHE A 297 1.45 -15.07 -10.10
CA PHE A 297 2.71 -15.80 -10.25
C PHE A 297 2.50 -17.24 -10.75
N HIS A 298 1.32 -17.81 -10.54
CA HIS A 298 0.94 -19.12 -11.05
C HIS A 298 0.28 -19.06 -12.46
N GLY A 299 0.04 -17.84 -12.99
CA GLY A 299 -0.61 -17.63 -14.29
C GLY A 299 -2.13 -17.84 -14.26
N GLU A 300 -2.74 -17.80 -13.08
CA GLU A 300 -4.17 -18.05 -12.86
C GLU A 300 -5.01 -16.77 -13.03
N ARG A 301 -4.38 -15.59 -12.95
CA ARG A 301 -5.01 -14.29 -13.17
C ARG A 301 -4.01 -13.22 -13.66
N PRO A 302 -4.50 -12.08 -14.22
CA PRO A 302 -3.68 -10.91 -14.48
C PRO A 302 -3.00 -10.39 -13.21
N ALA A 303 -1.89 -9.64 -13.37
CA ALA A 303 -1.26 -8.96 -12.23
C ALA A 303 -2.25 -8.05 -11.53
N PRO A 304 -2.21 -7.95 -10.17
CA PRO A 304 -2.89 -6.87 -9.47
C PRO A 304 -2.43 -5.53 -10.05
N ARG A 305 -3.33 -4.54 -10.11
CA ARG A 305 -3.00 -3.19 -10.59
C ARG A 305 -2.09 -2.50 -9.58
N SER A 306 -0.87 -3.01 -9.49
CA SER A 306 0.18 -2.54 -8.59
C SER A 306 1.51 -2.83 -9.24
N GLY A 307 2.10 -1.84 -9.89
CA GLY A 307 3.42 -1.92 -10.50
C GLY A 307 4.38 -0.92 -9.91
N LEU A 308 5.68 -1.12 -10.08
CA LEU A 308 6.71 -0.20 -9.62
C LEU A 308 6.51 1.21 -10.20
N ALA A 309 6.16 1.32 -11.50
CA ALA A 309 5.91 2.61 -12.14
C ALA A 309 4.76 3.39 -11.47
N LEU A 310 3.66 2.71 -11.08
CA LEU A 310 2.56 3.34 -10.36
C LEU A 310 2.98 3.86 -8.98
N HIS A 311 3.85 3.10 -8.30
CA HIS A 311 4.39 3.52 -7.00
C HIS A 311 5.38 4.67 -7.15
N LEU A 312 6.20 4.69 -8.20
CA LEU A 312 7.09 5.81 -8.52
C LEU A 312 6.26 7.08 -8.78
N GLU A 313 5.24 7.03 -9.65
CA GLU A 313 4.31 8.14 -9.90
C GLU A 313 3.65 8.63 -8.60
N SER A 314 3.23 7.71 -7.72
CA SER A 314 2.67 8.06 -6.40
C SER A 314 3.68 8.78 -5.51
N MET A 315 4.97 8.41 -5.54
CA MET A 315 6.03 9.06 -4.77
C MET A 315 6.34 10.46 -5.30
N GLU A 316 6.39 10.63 -6.61
CA GLU A 316 6.60 11.94 -7.27
C GLU A 316 5.44 12.91 -6.98
N LEU A 317 4.21 12.43 -7.06
CA LEU A 317 3.02 13.22 -6.71
C LEU A 317 3.00 13.61 -5.23
N LEU A 318 3.38 12.69 -4.34
CA LEU A 318 3.47 12.97 -2.91
C LEU A 318 4.51 14.04 -2.60
N ASP A 319 5.68 13.98 -3.24
CA ASP A 319 6.74 14.96 -3.08
C ASP A 319 6.34 16.34 -3.62
N THR A 320 5.71 16.37 -4.80
CA THR A 320 5.14 17.58 -5.40
C THR A 320 4.10 18.23 -4.48
N ALA A 321 3.14 17.44 -4.00
CA ALA A 321 2.09 17.92 -3.10
C ALA A 321 2.67 18.44 -1.77
N ARG A 322 3.59 17.69 -1.17
CA ARG A 322 4.26 18.09 0.08
C ARG A 322 5.03 19.40 -0.09
N THR A 323 5.81 19.52 -1.16
CA THR A 323 6.60 20.72 -1.47
C THR A 323 5.71 21.93 -1.67
N ALA A 324 4.63 21.81 -2.44
CA ALA A 324 3.67 22.89 -2.66
C ALA A 324 3.00 23.35 -1.36
N ALA A 325 2.59 22.41 -0.50
CA ALA A 325 1.94 22.72 0.78
C ALA A 325 2.84 23.54 1.72
N PHE A 326 4.14 23.24 1.75
CA PHE A 326 5.05 23.89 2.69
C PHE A 326 5.74 25.13 2.13
N ALA A 327 5.83 25.28 0.82
CA ALA A 327 6.24 26.55 0.19
C ALA A 327 5.20 27.64 0.46
N ALA A 328 3.90 27.35 0.38
CA ALA A 328 2.82 28.28 0.68
C ALA A 328 2.80 28.72 2.16
N SER A 329 3.19 27.84 3.09
CA SER A 329 3.23 28.16 4.53
C SER A 329 4.37 29.11 4.90
N ALA A 330 5.44 29.17 4.12
CA ALA A 330 6.58 30.06 4.36
C ALA A 330 6.30 31.54 3.94
N THR A 331 5.23 31.79 3.21
CA THR A 331 4.87 33.12 2.68
C THR A 331 3.79 33.83 3.47
N VAL A 332 3.19 33.20 4.50
CA VAL A 332 2.24 33.87 5.38
C VAL A 332 3.01 34.51 6.55
N PRO A 333 3.05 35.86 6.68
CA PRO A 333 3.64 36.48 7.86
C PRO A 333 2.89 36.01 9.12
N GLN A 334 3.63 35.61 10.16
CA GLN A 334 3.04 35.43 11.48
C GLN A 334 2.46 36.77 11.93
N GLU A 335 1.17 36.97 11.79
CA GLU A 335 0.48 38.03 12.51
C GLU A 335 0.61 37.71 14.00
N ALA A 336 1.29 38.59 14.69
CA ALA A 336 1.51 38.55 16.15
C ALA A 336 0.17 38.48 16.86
N ALA A 337 -0.04 37.41 17.64
CA ALA A 337 -1.08 37.31 18.62
C ALA A 337 -0.57 37.80 19.97
#